data_07d4dd77af67697cdb4915a0b26bf786
#
_entry.id   07d4dd77af67697cdb4915a0b26bf786
#
_cell.length_a   1.000
_cell.length_b   1.000
_cell.length_c   1.000
_cell.angle_alpha   90.00
_cell.angle_beta   90.00
_cell.angle_gamma   90.00
#
_symmetry.space_group_name_H-M   'P 1'
#
loop_
_entity.id
_entity.type
_entity.pdbx_description
1 polymer ?
#
loop_
_entity_poly.entity_id
_entity_poly.type
_entity_poly.pdbx_seq_one_letter_code
_entity_poly.pdbx_strand_id
1 'polypeptide(L)'
;MSGSEFKITLRNEFLSLLGKAYWLESQFENIMQWQAYMSVKNDAYRDVLFQLSHDSEKHKGIILQLITHFEEVTAEILEDHSGMAEKEFDLKGKWDEEIITELLKNEYLALDVYTKLYTYTDKEFIKKIWKGSDSELFFKQLEFLMNEEKKHINLLTPLAGKLERIL
;
A
#
# COMPACT_ATOMS: atom_id res chain seq x y z
N MET A 1 -15.35 0.53 32.25
CA MET A 1 -15.91 1.17 31.04
C MET A 1 -15.24 0.59 29.82
N SER A 2 -15.97 -0.24 29.08
CA SER A 2 -15.54 -0.66 27.76
C SER A 2 -15.75 0.51 26.82
N GLY A 3 -14.72 1.26 26.52
CA GLY A 3 -14.76 2.18 25.39
C GLY A 3 -15.18 1.39 24.16
N SER A 4 -16.20 1.85 23.43
CA SER A 4 -16.57 1.23 22.16
C SER A 4 -15.35 1.33 21.25
N GLU A 5 -14.72 0.19 21.02
CA GLU A 5 -13.60 0.08 20.12
C GLU A 5 -14.08 0.51 18.72
N PHE A 6 -13.38 1.47 18.11
CA PHE A 6 -13.72 1.94 16.78
C PHE A 6 -13.63 0.78 15.79
N LYS A 7 -14.68 0.58 15.00
CA LYS A 7 -14.71 -0.44 13.95
C LYS A 7 -15.28 0.12 12.65
N ILE A 8 -14.69 -0.31 11.54
CA ILE A 8 -15.20 0.00 10.21
C ILE A 8 -16.32 -0.97 9.89
N THR A 9 -17.54 -0.44 9.79
CA THR A 9 -18.77 -1.18 9.49
C THR A 9 -19.53 -0.61 8.30
N LEU A 10 -19.03 0.49 7.71
CA LEU A 10 -19.67 1.18 6.59
C LEU A 10 -18.88 0.94 5.30
N ARG A 11 -19.62 0.62 4.24
CA ARG A 11 -19.04 0.35 2.92
C ARG A 11 -18.16 1.48 2.41
N ASN A 12 -18.58 2.73 2.55
CA ASN A 12 -17.83 3.88 2.04
C ASN A 12 -16.49 4.08 2.76
N GLU A 13 -16.46 3.90 4.07
CA GLU A 13 -15.22 3.96 4.85
C GLU A 13 -14.26 2.83 4.46
N PHE A 14 -14.80 1.63 4.33
CA PHE A 14 -14.05 0.46 3.88
C PHE A 14 -13.45 0.67 2.49
N LEU A 15 -14.25 1.10 1.52
CA LEU A 15 -13.79 1.34 0.16
C LEU A 15 -12.79 2.50 0.08
N SER A 16 -12.93 3.51 0.94
CA SER A 16 -11.96 4.60 1.00
C SER A 16 -10.56 4.10 1.39
N LEU A 17 -10.46 3.26 2.43
CA LEU A 17 -9.17 2.70 2.85
C LEU A 17 -8.62 1.70 1.83
N LEU A 18 -9.46 0.81 1.33
CA LEU A 18 -9.03 -0.15 0.32
C LEU A 18 -8.62 0.54 -0.98
N GLY A 19 -9.33 1.61 -1.35
CA GLY A 19 -8.99 2.47 -2.48
C GLY A 19 -7.64 3.16 -2.31
N LYS A 20 -7.32 3.64 -1.11
CA LYS A 20 -6.00 4.22 -0.81
C LYS A 20 -4.88 3.19 -0.97
N ALA A 21 -5.09 1.98 -0.47
CA ALA A 21 -4.13 0.89 -0.65
C ALA A 21 -3.90 0.61 -2.15
N TYR A 22 -4.97 0.47 -2.91
CA TYR A 22 -4.90 0.25 -4.35
C TYR A 22 -4.17 1.39 -5.07
N TRP A 23 -4.49 2.64 -4.72
CA TRP A 23 -3.85 3.82 -5.31
C TRP A 23 -2.34 3.83 -5.03
N LEU A 24 -1.93 3.54 -3.79
CA LEU A 24 -0.52 3.49 -3.42
C LEU A 24 0.24 2.44 -4.23
N GLU A 25 -0.29 1.23 -4.34
CA GLU A 25 0.33 0.16 -5.14
C GLU A 25 0.39 0.52 -6.63
N SER A 26 -0.64 1.14 -7.16
CA SER A 26 -0.69 1.59 -8.56
C SER A 26 0.37 2.65 -8.85
N GLN A 27 0.60 3.60 -7.93
CA GLN A 27 1.64 4.62 -8.08
C GLN A 27 3.03 4.03 -7.97
N PHE A 28 3.25 3.08 -7.06
CA PHE A 28 4.53 2.38 -6.96
C PHE A 28 4.86 1.60 -8.23
N GLU A 29 3.88 0.90 -8.78
CA GLU A 29 4.06 0.11 -10.00
C GLU A 29 4.36 0.97 -11.23
N ASN A 30 3.55 2.02 -11.46
CA ASN A 30 3.54 2.67 -12.76
C ASN A 30 4.45 3.90 -12.86
N ILE A 31 4.70 4.61 -11.78
CA ILE A 31 5.30 5.94 -11.88
C ILE A 31 6.53 6.09 -10.98
N MET A 32 6.34 6.01 -9.67
CA MET A 32 7.36 6.45 -8.73
C MET A 32 8.59 5.55 -8.70
N GLN A 33 8.40 4.25 -8.56
CA GLN A 33 9.52 3.31 -8.47
C GLN A 33 10.25 3.20 -9.80
N TRP A 34 9.53 3.27 -10.90
CA TRP A 34 10.14 3.25 -12.23
C TRP A 34 10.96 4.51 -12.48
N GLN A 35 10.43 5.68 -12.13
CA GLN A 35 11.18 6.93 -12.20
C GLN A 35 12.40 6.93 -11.28
N ALA A 36 12.25 6.41 -10.07
CA ALA A 36 13.36 6.24 -9.13
C ALA A 36 14.45 5.33 -9.70
N TYR A 37 14.05 4.18 -10.25
CA TYR A 37 14.97 3.25 -10.91
C TYR A 37 15.79 3.93 -12.00
N MET A 38 15.15 4.77 -12.80
CA MET A 38 15.83 5.51 -13.87
C MET A 38 16.70 6.65 -13.36
N SER A 39 16.40 7.19 -12.18
CA SER A 39 17.05 8.39 -11.65
C SER A 39 18.23 8.10 -10.72
N VAL A 40 18.23 6.98 -10.00
CA VAL A 40 19.34 6.63 -9.09
C VAL A 40 20.60 6.32 -9.86
N LYS A 41 21.73 6.69 -9.27
CA LYS A 41 23.05 6.51 -9.86
C LYS A 41 23.75 5.25 -9.39
N ASN A 42 23.46 4.79 -8.16
CA ASN A 42 24.06 3.61 -7.57
C ASN A 42 23.33 2.34 -8.01
N ASP A 43 24.03 1.41 -8.64
CA ASP A 43 23.46 0.17 -9.14
C ASP A 43 22.85 -0.71 -8.04
N ALA A 44 23.41 -0.69 -6.83
CA ALA A 44 22.87 -1.42 -5.69
C ALA A 44 21.45 -0.95 -5.34
N TYR A 45 21.17 0.35 -5.50
CA TYR A 45 19.84 0.92 -5.28
C TYR A 45 18.87 0.48 -6.37
N ARG A 46 19.34 0.37 -7.62
CA ARG A 46 18.51 -0.12 -8.73
C ARG A 46 17.98 -1.52 -8.51
N ASP A 47 18.80 -2.41 -7.98
CA ASP A 47 18.37 -3.79 -7.70
C ASP A 47 17.23 -3.83 -6.69
N VAL A 48 17.33 -3.04 -5.61
CA VAL A 48 16.28 -2.91 -4.62
C VAL A 48 15.00 -2.32 -5.24
N LEU A 49 15.14 -1.26 -6.03
CA LEU A 49 14.00 -0.59 -6.68
C LEU A 49 13.29 -1.50 -7.68
N PHE A 50 14.05 -2.31 -8.41
CA PHE A 50 13.46 -3.32 -9.30
C PHE A 50 12.63 -4.33 -8.54
N GLN A 51 13.14 -4.83 -7.41
CA GLN A 51 12.42 -5.75 -6.55
C GLN A 51 11.13 -5.12 -6.01
N LEU A 52 11.20 -3.88 -5.50
CA LEU A 52 10.03 -3.18 -4.99
C LEU A 52 8.95 -3.02 -6.07
N SER A 53 9.32 -2.61 -7.28
CA SER A 53 8.39 -2.48 -8.41
C SER A 53 7.69 -3.79 -8.73
N HIS A 54 8.45 -4.88 -8.75
CA HIS A 54 7.92 -6.21 -9.02
C HIS A 54 6.94 -6.68 -7.93
N ASP A 55 7.29 -6.45 -6.67
CA ASP A 55 6.45 -6.82 -5.53
C ASP A 55 5.18 -5.96 -5.48
N SER A 56 5.26 -4.67 -5.77
CA SER A 56 4.09 -3.78 -5.81
C SER A 56 3.09 -4.18 -6.89
N GLU A 57 3.55 -4.68 -8.02
CA GLU A 57 2.67 -5.26 -9.04
C GLU A 57 1.90 -6.46 -8.50
N LYS A 58 2.58 -7.34 -7.75
CA LYS A 58 1.92 -8.47 -7.08
C LYS A 58 0.92 -8.02 -6.02
N HIS A 59 1.26 -7.02 -5.21
CA HIS A 59 0.37 -6.47 -4.19
C HIS A 59 -0.90 -5.89 -4.81
N LYS A 60 -0.76 -5.12 -5.88
CA LYS A 60 -1.90 -4.63 -6.66
C LYS A 60 -2.78 -5.79 -7.15
N GLY A 61 -2.17 -6.85 -7.68
CA GLY A 61 -2.86 -8.06 -8.10
C GLY A 61 -3.64 -8.73 -6.98
N ILE A 62 -3.08 -8.78 -5.77
CA ILE A 62 -3.77 -9.32 -4.58
C ILE A 62 -5.02 -8.49 -4.27
N ILE A 63 -4.92 -7.16 -4.28
CA ILE A 63 -6.07 -6.28 -4.03
C ILE A 63 -7.15 -6.50 -5.09
N LEU A 64 -6.77 -6.55 -6.37
CA LEU A 64 -7.71 -6.79 -7.47
C LEU A 64 -8.39 -8.15 -7.36
N GLN A 65 -7.69 -9.17 -6.88
CA GLN A 65 -8.27 -10.48 -6.63
C GLN A 65 -9.23 -10.45 -5.43
N LEU A 66 -8.88 -9.77 -4.35
CA LEU A 66 -9.74 -9.63 -3.17
C LEU A 66 -11.08 -8.98 -3.51
N ILE A 67 -11.08 -7.94 -4.34
CA ILE A 67 -12.33 -7.23 -4.66
C ILE A 67 -13.30 -8.05 -5.49
N THR A 68 -12.87 -9.15 -6.13
CA THR A 68 -13.77 -10.07 -6.82
C THR A 68 -14.73 -10.76 -5.87
N HIS A 69 -14.39 -10.80 -4.57
CA HIS A 69 -15.26 -11.37 -3.53
C HIS A 69 -16.32 -10.39 -3.00
N PHE A 70 -16.30 -9.14 -3.42
CA PHE A 70 -17.26 -8.11 -3.01
C PHE A 70 -18.17 -7.75 -4.20
N GLU A 71 -19.47 -7.60 -3.93
CA GLU A 71 -20.41 -7.17 -4.96
C GLU A 71 -20.17 -5.73 -5.39
N GLU A 72 -20.19 -5.51 -6.70
CA GLU A 72 -20.10 -4.17 -7.30
C GLU A 72 -18.85 -3.39 -6.90
N VAL A 73 -17.73 -4.06 -6.60
CA VAL A 73 -16.45 -3.41 -6.35
C VAL A 73 -15.51 -3.67 -7.53
N THR A 74 -15.11 -2.61 -8.19
CA THR A 74 -14.17 -2.61 -9.32
C THR A 74 -12.98 -1.74 -9.02
N ALA A 75 -11.93 -1.84 -9.83
CA ALA A 75 -10.77 -0.95 -9.72
C ALA A 75 -11.16 0.53 -9.82
N GLU A 76 -12.09 0.87 -10.72
CA GLU A 76 -12.59 2.23 -10.88
C GLU A 76 -13.27 2.74 -9.61
N ILE A 77 -14.08 1.91 -8.97
CA ILE A 77 -14.74 2.25 -7.70
C ILE A 77 -13.71 2.48 -6.60
N LEU A 78 -12.65 1.68 -6.53
CA LEU A 78 -11.55 1.89 -5.58
C LEU A 78 -10.84 3.22 -5.83
N GLU A 79 -10.55 3.55 -7.06
CA GLU A 79 -9.94 4.83 -7.43
C GLU A 79 -10.83 6.01 -7.02
N ASP A 80 -12.12 5.94 -7.33
CA ASP A 80 -13.09 6.99 -6.98
C ASP A 80 -13.20 7.20 -5.46
N HIS A 81 -13.15 6.12 -4.67
CA HIS A 81 -13.25 6.19 -3.21
C HIS A 81 -11.93 6.52 -2.52
N SER A 82 -10.80 6.45 -3.21
CA SER A 82 -9.47 6.65 -2.61
C SER A 82 -9.28 8.05 -2.02
N GLY A 83 -9.94 9.05 -2.62
CA GLY A 83 -9.74 10.45 -2.26
C GLY A 83 -8.34 10.98 -2.59
N MET A 84 -7.57 10.22 -3.37
CA MET A 84 -6.20 10.56 -3.72
C MET A 84 -6.16 11.15 -5.13
N ALA A 85 -5.44 12.26 -5.29
CA ALA A 85 -5.18 12.87 -6.58
C ALA A 85 -3.90 12.30 -7.19
N GLU A 86 -3.83 12.28 -8.51
CA GLU A 86 -2.56 11.98 -9.20
C GLU A 86 -1.49 12.95 -8.73
N LYS A 87 -0.34 12.39 -8.33
CA LYS A 87 0.83 13.17 -7.98
C LYS A 87 1.87 13.03 -9.08
N GLU A 88 2.39 14.16 -9.53
CA GLU A 88 3.63 14.18 -10.27
C GLU A 88 4.78 14.03 -9.28
N PHE A 89 5.63 13.03 -9.51
CA PHE A 89 6.84 12.83 -8.73
C PHE A 89 8.00 13.44 -9.50
N ASP A 90 8.55 14.53 -8.97
CA ASP A 90 9.74 15.13 -9.53
C ASP A 90 10.96 14.70 -8.72
N LEU A 91 11.68 13.72 -9.27
CA LEU A 91 12.92 13.20 -8.69
C LEU A 91 14.17 13.83 -9.32
N LYS A 92 13.98 14.78 -10.22
CA LYS A 92 15.08 15.41 -10.94
C LYS A 92 15.96 16.25 -9.98
N GLY A 93 17.26 16.00 -10.04
CA GLY A 93 18.22 16.72 -9.20
C GLY A 93 18.30 16.24 -7.76
N LYS A 94 17.55 15.23 -7.36
CA LYS A 94 17.63 14.63 -6.02
C LYS A 94 18.80 13.65 -5.92
N TRP A 95 19.41 13.60 -4.73
CA TRP A 95 20.37 12.56 -4.40
C TRP A 95 19.69 11.20 -4.25
N ASP A 96 20.44 10.11 -4.44
CA ASP A 96 19.90 8.77 -4.30
C ASP A 96 19.22 8.56 -2.93
N GLU A 97 19.83 9.04 -1.85
CA GLU A 97 19.28 8.95 -0.49
C GLU A 97 17.96 9.72 -0.34
N GLU A 98 17.82 10.85 -0.99
CA GLU A 98 16.56 11.63 -1.00
C GLU A 98 15.46 10.89 -1.74
N ILE A 99 15.79 10.26 -2.86
CA ILE A 99 14.85 9.44 -3.63
C ILE A 99 14.37 8.27 -2.77
N ILE A 100 15.29 7.57 -2.12
CA ILE A 100 14.97 6.45 -1.23
C ILE A 100 14.09 6.91 -0.06
N THR A 101 14.37 8.08 0.53
CA THR A 101 13.56 8.63 1.62
C THR A 101 12.12 8.90 1.19
N GLU A 102 11.90 9.41 -0.02
CA GLU A 102 10.56 9.61 -0.56
C GLU A 102 9.81 8.27 -0.75
N LEU A 103 10.49 7.26 -1.26
CA LEU A 103 9.92 5.92 -1.39
C LEU A 103 9.58 5.33 -0.01
N LEU A 104 10.47 5.48 0.95
CA LEU A 104 10.29 4.97 2.31
C LEU A 104 9.04 5.55 2.98
N LYS A 105 8.77 6.85 2.80
CA LYS A 105 7.54 7.48 3.29
C LYS A 105 6.29 6.82 2.73
N ASN A 106 6.30 6.45 1.45
CA ASN A 106 5.15 5.79 0.82
C ASN A 106 4.98 4.35 1.31
N GLU A 107 6.07 3.63 1.59
CA GLU A 107 6.00 2.30 2.20
C GLU A 107 5.39 2.34 3.61
N TYR A 108 5.77 3.32 4.43
CA TYR A 108 5.15 3.54 5.74
C TYR A 108 3.66 3.87 5.63
N LEU A 109 3.29 4.67 4.64
CA LEU A 109 1.88 5.02 4.41
C LEU A 109 1.08 3.79 3.99
N ALA A 110 1.61 2.96 3.11
CA ALA A 110 0.96 1.71 2.71
C ALA A 110 0.79 0.76 3.90
N LEU A 111 1.82 0.59 4.72
CA LEU A 111 1.76 -0.22 5.93
C LEU A 111 0.68 0.31 6.90
N ASP A 112 0.58 1.63 7.07
CA ASP A 112 -0.44 2.25 7.92
C ASP A 112 -1.85 1.94 7.42
N VAL A 113 -2.09 2.06 6.12
CA VAL A 113 -3.41 1.77 5.51
C VAL A 113 -3.77 0.29 5.69
N TYR A 114 -2.86 -0.63 5.40
CA TYR A 114 -3.11 -2.06 5.59
C TYR A 114 -3.35 -2.41 7.07
N THR A 115 -2.59 -1.80 7.97
CA THR A 115 -2.75 -2.01 9.41
C THR A 115 -4.12 -1.54 9.89
N LYS A 116 -4.59 -0.39 9.41
CA LYS A 116 -5.93 0.13 9.74
C LYS A 116 -7.03 -0.78 9.20
N LEU A 117 -6.92 -1.25 7.97
CA LEU A 117 -7.85 -2.21 7.39
C LEU A 117 -7.90 -3.50 8.22
N TYR A 118 -6.75 -4.04 8.59
CA TYR A 118 -6.65 -5.27 9.37
C TYR A 118 -7.21 -5.11 10.78
N THR A 119 -6.86 -4.02 11.46
CA THR A 119 -7.19 -3.79 12.86
C THR A 119 -8.63 -3.35 13.06
N TYR A 120 -9.12 -2.45 12.22
CA TYR A 120 -10.39 -1.77 12.44
C TYR A 120 -11.56 -2.31 11.63
N THR A 121 -11.33 -3.08 10.57
CA THR A 121 -12.45 -3.64 9.80
C THR A 121 -13.16 -4.71 10.62
N ASP A 122 -14.48 -4.55 10.79
CA ASP A 122 -15.29 -5.49 11.54
C ASP A 122 -15.42 -6.81 10.79
N LYS A 123 -15.17 -7.92 11.48
CA LYS A 123 -15.24 -9.28 10.88
C LYS A 123 -16.64 -9.64 10.42
N GLU A 124 -17.65 -9.26 11.19
CA GLU A 124 -19.05 -9.54 10.81
C GLU A 124 -19.47 -8.71 9.60
N PHE A 125 -18.99 -7.48 9.48
CA PHE A 125 -19.17 -6.66 8.29
C PHE A 125 -18.59 -7.33 7.05
N ILE A 126 -17.36 -7.83 7.12
CA ILE A 126 -16.70 -8.55 6.00
C ILE A 126 -17.50 -9.81 5.64
N LYS A 127 -17.95 -10.59 6.61
CA LYS A 127 -18.79 -11.78 6.34
C LYS A 127 -20.05 -11.44 5.55
N LYS A 128 -20.67 -10.31 5.84
CA LYS A 128 -21.90 -9.87 5.16
C LYS A 128 -21.70 -9.49 3.70
N ILE A 129 -20.56 -8.87 3.39
CA ILE A 129 -20.28 -8.37 2.03
C ILE A 129 -19.43 -9.34 1.21
N TRP A 130 -18.88 -10.38 1.82
CA TRP A 130 -18.05 -11.37 1.17
C TRP A 130 -18.88 -12.45 0.47
N LYS A 131 -18.57 -12.70 -0.79
CA LYS A 131 -19.14 -13.81 -1.56
C LYS A 131 -18.40 -15.10 -1.21
N GLY A 132 -19.07 -16.04 -0.60
CA GLY A 132 -18.50 -17.31 -0.18
C GLY A 132 -18.36 -17.43 1.33
N SER A 133 -17.77 -18.52 1.80
CA SER A 133 -17.64 -18.87 3.22
C SER A 133 -16.25 -18.60 3.81
N ASP A 134 -15.32 -18.16 2.99
CA ASP A 134 -13.90 -17.99 3.33
C ASP A 134 -13.50 -16.53 3.56
N SER A 135 -14.36 -15.75 4.21
CA SER A 135 -14.13 -14.32 4.47
C SER A 135 -12.84 -14.02 5.26
N GLU A 136 -12.32 -14.99 5.98
CA GLU A 136 -11.04 -14.87 6.68
C GLU A 136 -9.86 -14.65 5.74
N LEU A 137 -9.99 -15.03 4.48
CA LEU A 137 -8.99 -14.80 3.45
C LEU A 137 -8.64 -13.30 3.33
N PHE A 138 -9.63 -12.42 3.50
CA PHE A 138 -9.40 -10.98 3.49
C PHE A 138 -8.32 -10.57 4.51
N PHE A 139 -8.47 -11.01 5.75
CA PHE A 139 -7.52 -10.68 6.83
C PHE A 139 -6.16 -11.36 6.64
N LYS A 140 -6.14 -12.59 6.14
CA LYS A 140 -4.88 -13.29 5.84
C LYS A 140 -4.08 -12.57 4.75
N GLN A 141 -4.75 -12.08 3.72
CA GLN A 141 -4.09 -11.33 2.66
C GLN A 141 -3.59 -9.97 3.15
N LEU A 142 -4.33 -9.29 4.02
CA LEU A 142 -3.85 -8.05 4.65
C LEU A 142 -2.60 -8.29 5.50
N GLU A 143 -2.59 -9.36 6.29
CA GLU A 143 -1.42 -9.74 7.08
C GLU A 143 -0.19 -10.00 6.20
N PHE A 144 -0.39 -10.69 5.09
CA PHE A 144 0.67 -10.90 4.10
C PHE A 144 1.19 -9.57 3.55
N LEU A 145 0.30 -8.67 3.13
CA LEU A 145 0.68 -7.36 2.62
C LEU A 145 1.41 -6.52 3.67
N MET A 146 0.95 -6.51 4.91
CA MET A 146 1.64 -5.83 6.01
C MET A 146 3.08 -6.34 6.19
N ASN A 147 3.28 -7.64 6.12
CA ASN A 147 4.62 -8.24 6.23
C ASN A 147 5.51 -7.89 5.05
N GLU A 148 4.95 -7.82 3.85
CA GLU A 148 5.68 -7.41 2.65
C GLU A 148 6.11 -5.93 2.75
N GLU A 149 5.24 -5.03 3.21
CA GLU A 149 5.60 -3.62 3.42
C GLU A 149 6.73 -3.47 4.46
N LYS A 150 6.70 -4.26 5.53
CA LYS A 150 7.79 -4.28 6.52
C LYS A 150 9.12 -4.73 5.91
N LYS A 151 9.10 -5.68 4.99
CA LYS A 151 10.30 -6.09 4.25
C LYS A 151 10.84 -4.96 3.38
N HIS A 152 9.96 -4.26 2.66
CA HIS A 152 10.35 -3.12 1.83
C HIS A 152 10.97 -2.01 2.68
N ILE A 153 10.38 -1.69 3.81
CA ILE A 153 10.92 -0.72 4.76
C ILE A 153 12.31 -1.14 5.22
N ASN A 154 12.51 -2.42 5.56
CA ASN A 154 13.80 -2.94 5.98
C ASN A 154 14.86 -2.91 4.86
N LEU A 155 14.46 -3.09 3.61
CA LEU A 155 15.34 -2.97 2.45
C LEU A 155 15.76 -1.51 2.17
N LEU A 156 14.84 -0.57 2.33
CA LEU A 156 15.06 0.84 2.02
C LEU A 156 15.77 1.60 3.14
N THR A 157 15.51 1.29 4.40
CA THR A 157 16.03 2.04 5.54
C THR A 157 17.55 2.21 5.53
N PRO A 158 18.37 1.17 5.25
CA PRO A 158 19.81 1.34 5.19
C PRO A 158 20.29 2.24 4.05
N LEU A 159 19.46 2.42 3.02
CA LEU A 159 19.79 3.21 1.82
C LEU A 159 19.35 4.68 1.94
N ALA A 160 18.50 5.01 2.89
CA ALA A 160 17.90 6.34 3.03
C ALA A 160 18.84 7.41 3.60
N GLY A 161 20.01 7.05 4.10
CA GLY A 161 20.96 7.98 4.65
C GLY A 161 20.54 8.61 5.99
N LYS A 162 21.19 9.71 6.37
CA LYS A 162 21.02 10.32 7.71
C LYS A 162 19.70 11.06 7.91
N LEU A 163 19.06 11.49 6.84
CA LEU A 163 17.80 12.27 6.91
C LEU A 163 16.64 11.44 7.48
N GLU A 164 16.64 10.16 7.22
CA GLU A 164 15.62 9.25 7.72
C GLU A 164 15.66 9.09 9.24
N ARG A 165 16.85 9.20 9.85
CA ARG A 165 17.04 9.05 11.29
C ARG A 165 16.49 10.21 12.12
N ILE A 166 16.09 11.30 11.49
CA ILE A 166 15.59 12.52 12.13
C ILE A 166 14.05 12.56 12.09
N LEU A 167 13.46 11.74 11.28
CA LEU A 167 12.01 11.62 11.13
C LEU A 167 11.44 10.56 12.07
#